data_accfc8d3ec6a84aaa5ac65b2ffd69378
#
_entry.id   accfc8d3ec6a84aaa5ac65b2ffd69378
#
_cell.length_a   1.000
_cell.length_b   1.000
_cell.length_c   1.000
_cell.angle_alpha   90.00
_cell.angle_beta   90.00
_cell.angle_gamma   90.00
#
_symmetry.space_group_name_H-M   'P 1'
#
loop_
_entity.id
_entity.type
_entity.pdbx_description
1 polymer ?
#
loop_
_entity_poly.entity_id
_entity_poly.type
_entity_poly.pdbx_seq_one_letter_code
_entity_poly.pdbx_strand_id
1 'polypeptide(L)'
;GKTWSDLYNIIRRYHFDLIAGLMKKLERVPEGNGTMLDNTVIVYLSDGAEGHHSRCWEWPMVVIGDMGGKLRTGRYVDYPGYGQKGHRTTANMYLTLLHLAGFKRDTFGMPDPTLKDLDQTGPLEELFA
;
A
#
# COMPACT_ATOMS: atom_id res chain seq x y z
N GLY A 1 10.16 3.81 -32.22
CA GLY A 1 9.04 3.05 -31.63
C GLY A 1 8.99 3.29 -30.13
N LYS A 2 7.84 2.99 -29.48
CA LYS A 2 7.72 3.10 -28.02
C LYS A 2 8.54 2.01 -27.35
N THR A 3 9.19 2.35 -26.25
CA THR A 3 9.89 1.39 -25.40
C THR A 3 8.89 0.66 -24.50
N TRP A 4 9.29 -0.44 -23.87
CA TRP A 4 8.50 -1.10 -22.83
C TRP A 4 8.16 -0.16 -21.66
N SER A 5 9.10 0.69 -21.28
CA SER A 5 8.87 1.72 -20.25
C SER A 5 7.77 2.69 -20.64
N ASP A 6 7.72 3.12 -21.90
CA ASP A 6 6.66 4.01 -22.40
C ASP A 6 5.28 3.32 -22.32
N LEU A 7 5.22 2.04 -22.69
CA LEU A 7 3.98 1.26 -22.63
C LEU A 7 3.50 1.08 -21.20
N TYR A 8 4.40 0.73 -20.26
CA TYR A 8 4.05 0.63 -18.84
C TYR A 8 3.57 1.96 -18.27
N ASN A 9 4.17 3.07 -18.65
CA ASN A 9 3.74 4.40 -18.21
C ASN A 9 2.34 4.75 -18.74
N ILE A 10 2.01 4.38 -19.97
CA ILE A 10 0.66 4.56 -20.53
C ILE A 10 -0.38 3.75 -19.73
N ILE A 11 -0.07 2.47 -19.43
CA ILE A 11 -0.95 1.59 -18.66
C ILE A 11 -1.15 2.13 -17.24
N ARG A 12 -0.07 2.53 -16.56
CA ARG A 12 -0.15 3.11 -15.21
C ARG A 12 -0.98 4.38 -15.20
N ARG A 13 -0.77 5.27 -16.17
CA ARG A 13 -1.57 6.49 -16.31
C ARG A 13 -3.06 6.17 -16.46
N TYR A 14 -3.40 5.22 -17.29
CA TYR A 14 -4.78 4.76 -17.43
C TYR A 14 -5.37 4.26 -16.13
N HIS A 15 -4.62 3.46 -15.35
CA HIS A 15 -5.06 3.01 -14.02
C HIS A 15 -5.29 4.18 -13.07
N PHE A 16 -4.39 5.17 -13.05
CA PHE A 16 -4.57 6.35 -12.20
C PHE A 16 -5.75 7.22 -12.64
N ASP A 17 -6.06 7.30 -13.93
CA ASP A 17 -7.25 7.98 -14.42
C ASP A 17 -8.54 7.27 -13.93
N LEU A 18 -8.55 5.93 -13.90
CA LEU A 18 -9.66 5.15 -13.31
C LEU A 18 -9.79 5.39 -11.81
N ILE A 19 -8.68 5.39 -11.07
CA ILE A 19 -8.65 5.67 -9.63
C ILE A 19 -9.17 7.09 -9.36
N ALA A 20 -8.72 8.08 -10.12
CA ALA A 20 -9.21 9.45 -10.01
C ALA A 20 -10.73 9.55 -10.29
N GLY A 21 -11.22 8.78 -11.26
CA GLY A 21 -12.65 8.65 -11.53
C GLY A 21 -13.43 8.04 -10.37
N LEU A 22 -12.88 7.03 -9.71
CA LEU A 22 -13.43 6.42 -8.50
C LEU A 22 -13.46 7.42 -7.36
N MET A 23 -12.35 8.11 -7.09
CA MET A 23 -12.27 9.12 -6.02
C MET A 23 -13.34 10.20 -6.18
N LYS A 24 -13.55 10.73 -7.39
CA LYS A 24 -14.60 11.70 -7.67
C LYS A 24 -16.01 11.17 -7.39
N LYS A 25 -16.23 9.87 -7.51
CA LYS A 25 -17.52 9.24 -7.17
C LYS A 25 -17.68 9.12 -5.65
N LEU A 26 -16.64 8.66 -4.96
CA LEU A 26 -16.64 8.53 -3.50
C LEU A 26 -16.80 9.89 -2.79
N GLU A 27 -16.16 10.94 -3.32
CA GLU A 27 -16.27 12.32 -2.82
C GLU A 27 -17.71 12.87 -2.86
N ARG A 28 -18.56 12.34 -3.76
CA ARG A 28 -19.96 12.78 -3.90
C ARG A 28 -20.93 12.03 -2.97
N VAL A 29 -20.45 11.01 -2.29
CA VAL A 29 -21.30 10.21 -1.40
C VAL A 29 -21.09 10.69 0.04
N PRO A 30 -22.08 11.34 0.66
CA PRO A 30 -22.00 11.73 2.06
C PRO A 30 -21.85 10.53 2.98
N GLU A 31 -20.94 10.60 3.94
CA GLU A 31 -20.73 9.58 4.97
C GLU A 31 -20.26 10.22 6.28
N GLY A 32 -21.03 10.04 7.34
CA GLY A 32 -20.75 10.69 8.61
C GLY A 32 -20.70 12.22 8.50
N ASN A 33 -19.61 12.81 8.95
CA ASN A 33 -19.38 14.26 8.88
C ASN A 33 -18.60 14.68 7.61
N GLY A 34 -18.37 13.79 6.68
CA GLY A 34 -17.64 14.02 5.46
C GLY A 34 -18.21 13.25 4.29
N THR A 35 -17.33 12.65 3.51
CA THR A 35 -17.67 11.86 2.32
C THR A 35 -17.12 10.44 2.47
N MET A 36 -17.59 9.55 1.63
CA MET A 36 -17.07 8.18 1.58
C MET A 36 -15.56 8.17 1.22
N LEU A 37 -15.07 9.17 0.47
CA LEU A 37 -13.65 9.29 0.17
C LEU A 37 -12.82 9.53 1.43
N ASP A 38 -13.31 10.34 2.37
CA ASP A 38 -12.59 10.65 3.62
C ASP A 38 -12.38 9.39 4.48
N ASN A 39 -13.26 8.40 4.37
CA ASN A 39 -13.19 7.14 5.10
C ASN A 39 -12.63 5.97 4.28
N THR A 40 -12.07 6.24 3.10
CA THR A 40 -11.56 5.23 2.18
C THR A 40 -10.04 5.28 2.09
N VAL A 41 -9.42 4.11 2.00
CA VAL A 41 -8.04 3.94 1.57
C VAL A 41 -8.02 3.10 0.29
N ILE A 42 -7.38 3.60 -0.74
CA ILE A 42 -7.15 2.89 -2.00
C ILE A 42 -5.68 2.48 -2.05
N VAL A 43 -5.42 1.21 -2.24
CA VAL A 43 -4.05 0.69 -2.40
C VAL A 43 -3.87 0.24 -3.84
N TYR A 44 -2.89 0.83 -4.52
CA TYR A 44 -2.48 0.44 -5.86
C TYR A 44 -1.12 -0.24 -5.80
N LEU A 45 -1.04 -1.46 -6.28
CA LEU A 45 0.17 -2.26 -6.32
C LEU A 45 0.16 -3.19 -7.54
N SER A 46 1.32 -3.75 -7.87
CA SER A 46 1.48 -4.80 -8.86
C SER A 46 1.39 -6.18 -8.19
N ASP A 47 0.88 -7.17 -8.89
CA ASP A 47 0.91 -8.59 -8.50
C ASP A 47 2.29 -9.23 -8.65
N GLY A 48 3.17 -8.62 -9.44
CA GLY A 48 4.53 -9.08 -9.74
C GLY A 48 5.65 -8.33 -9.00
N ALA A 49 5.33 -7.58 -7.95
CA ALA A 49 6.30 -6.78 -7.21
C ALA A 49 7.11 -5.83 -8.13
N GLU A 50 8.44 -5.76 -7.95
CA GLU A 50 9.34 -4.89 -8.72
C GLU A 50 9.51 -5.29 -10.19
N GLY A 51 9.17 -6.50 -10.55
CA GLY A 51 9.42 -6.98 -11.91
C GLY A 51 8.77 -8.32 -12.23
N HIS A 52 9.49 -9.12 -12.97
CA HIS A 52 9.02 -10.43 -13.41
C HIS A 52 8.98 -11.41 -12.23
N HIS A 53 7.93 -12.15 -12.07
CA HIS A 53 7.55 -13.18 -11.06
C HIS A 53 8.67 -13.90 -10.27
N SER A 54 9.94 -13.66 -10.55
CA SER A 54 11.02 -14.51 -10.07
C SER A 54 11.62 -14.12 -8.72
N ARG A 55 11.43 -12.88 -8.28
CA ARG A 55 12.06 -12.39 -7.05
C ARG A 55 11.06 -11.95 -6.01
N CYS A 56 10.16 -11.01 -6.34
CA CYS A 56 9.15 -10.46 -5.44
C CYS A 56 9.74 -9.91 -4.13
N TRP A 57 10.91 -9.28 -4.22
CA TRP A 57 11.62 -8.77 -3.05
C TRP A 57 11.17 -7.38 -2.64
N GLU A 58 10.74 -6.60 -3.60
CA GLU A 58 10.31 -5.21 -3.37
C GLU A 58 8.91 -5.00 -3.93
N TRP A 59 8.04 -4.46 -3.09
CA TRP A 59 6.64 -4.23 -3.43
C TRP A 59 6.32 -2.74 -3.39
N PRO A 60 6.52 -2.01 -4.50
CA PRO A 60 6.11 -0.63 -4.57
C PRO A 60 4.59 -0.54 -4.46
N MET A 61 4.13 0.26 -3.50
CA MET A 61 2.71 0.48 -3.25
C MET A 61 2.40 1.97 -3.27
N VAL A 62 1.26 2.34 -3.84
CA VAL A 62 0.72 3.70 -3.73
C VAL A 62 -0.53 3.62 -2.87
N VAL A 63 -0.52 4.37 -1.78
CA VAL A 63 -1.63 4.45 -0.83
C VAL A 63 -2.27 5.80 -0.96
N ILE A 64 -3.58 5.84 -1.22
CA ILE A 64 -4.36 7.04 -1.49
C ILE A 64 -5.49 7.11 -0.49
N GLY A 65 -5.66 8.24 0.17
CA GLY A 65 -6.61 8.46 1.25
C GLY A 65 -5.97 8.33 2.62
N ASP A 66 -6.54 8.99 3.61
CA ASP A 66 -6.01 9.06 4.98
C ASP A 66 -6.91 8.40 6.03
N MET A 67 -8.06 7.87 5.60
CA MET A 67 -9.05 7.21 6.45
C MET A 67 -9.46 8.04 7.66
N GLY A 68 -9.90 9.28 7.41
CA GLY A 68 -10.31 10.23 8.44
C GLY A 68 -9.14 10.76 9.26
N GLY A 69 -8.01 11.01 8.61
CA GLY A 69 -6.81 11.55 9.24
C GLY A 69 -5.97 10.53 10.02
N LYS A 70 -6.23 9.24 9.87
CA LYS A 70 -5.47 8.17 10.58
C LYS A 70 -4.14 7.83 9.92
N LEU A 71 -3.98 8.13 8.63
CA LEU A 71 -2.75 7.90 7.87
C LEU A 71 -2.03 9.20 7.56
N ARG A 72 -0.73 9.20 7.66
CA ARG A 72 0.14 10.28 7.17
C ARG A 72 0.33 10.12 5.67
N THR A 73 -0.28 10.99 4.90
CA THR A 73 -0.18 11.03 3.43
C THR A 73 0.82 12.07 2.93
N GLY A 74 0.96 12.21 1.61
CA GLY A 74 1.79 13.23 0.97
C GLY A 74 3.30 13.00 1.10
N ARG A 75 3.74 11.75 1.27
CA ARG A 75 5.16 11.40 1.45
C ARG A 75 5.55 10.14 0.68
N TYR A 76 6.81 10.00 0.44
CA TYR A 76 7.45 8.77 0.00
C TYR A 76 8.16 8.12 1.19
N VAL A 77 7.98 6.82 1.37
CA VAL A 77 8.65 6.04 2.41
C VAL A 77 9.39 4.92 1.72
N ASP A 78 10.68 4.81 2.03
CA ASP A 78 11.56 3.78 1.50
C ASP A 78 12.06 2.92 2.66
N TYR A 79 12.01 1.61 2.49
CA TYR A 79 12.51 0.65 3.46
C TYR A 79 13.82 0.04 2.94
N PRO A 80 14.73 -0.37 3.85
CA PRO A 80 15.91 -1.09 3.43
C PRO A 80 15.57 -2.30 2.56
N GLY A 81 16.37 -2.56 1.54
CA GLY A 81 16.16 -3.68 0.62
C GLY A 81 16.17 -5.04 1.31
N TYR A 82 15.66 -6.05 0.62
CA TYR A 82 15.59 -7.42 1.11
C TYR A 82 16.92 -7.90 1.73
N GLY A 83 16.84 -8.53 2.90
CA GLY A 83 17.99 -9.02 3.64
C GLY A 83 18.77 -7.97 4.44
N GLN A 84 18.38 -6.70 4.39
CA GLN A 84 18.99 -5.63 5.19
C GLN A 84 18.22 -5.39 6.48
N LYS A 85 18.93 -4.95 7.52
CA LYS A 85 18.30 -4.61 8.81
C LYS A 85 17.28 -3.49 8.62
N GLY A 86 16.06 -3.70 9.11
CA GLY A 86 14.96 -2.75 9.00
C GLY A 86 14.09 -2.95 7.75
N HIS A 87 14.38 -3.95 6.93
CA HIS A 87 13.46 -4.37 5.87
C HIS A 87 12.08 -4.69 6.45
N ARG A 88 11.04 -4.34 5.71
CA ARG A 88 9.64 -4.63 6.07
C ARG A 88 9.01 -5.54 5.04
N THR A 89 8.05 -6.33 5.47
CA THR A 89 7.33 -7.26 4.59
C THR A 89 5.98 -6.70 4.16
N THR A 90 5.38 -7.29 3.12
CA THR A 90 4.01 -6.97 2.74
C THR A 90 3.01 -7.27 3.87
N ALA A 91 3.32 -8.24 4.75
CA ALA A 91 2.51 -8.54 5.92
C ALA A 91 2.38 -7.32 6.86
N ASN A 92 3.48 -6.57 7.08
CA ASN A 92 3.44 -5.35 7.90
C ASN A 92 2.51 -4.30 7.28
N MET A 93 2.50 -4.17 5.95
CA MET A 93 1.56 -3.27 5.25
C MET A 93 0.11 -3.72 5.42
N TYR A 94 -0.20 -5.00 5.24
CA TYR A 94 -1.55 -5.51 5.46
C TYR A 94 -2.00 -5.37 6.91
N LEU A 95 -1.10 -5.54 7.89
CA LEU A 95 -1.37 -5.25 9.30
C LEU A 95 -1.70 -3.77 9.51
N THR A 96 -0.98 -2.86 8.86
CA THR A 96 -1.30 -1.42 8.89
C THR A 96 -2.73 -1.17 8.42
N LEU A 97 -3.15 -1.75 7.29
CA LEU A 97 -4.51 -1.61 6.78
C LEU A 97 -5.56 -2.20 7.74
N LEU A 98 -5.28 -3.36 8.36
CA LEU A 98 -6.16 -3.95 9.36
C LEU A 98 -6.29 -3.05 10.59
N HIS A 99 -5.18 -2.50 11.09
CA HIS A 99 -5.21 -1.58 12.23
C HIS A 99 -6.02 -0.31 11.92
N LEU A 100 -5.88 0.25 10.73
CA LEU A 100 -6.70 1.38 10.27
C LEU A 100 -8.20 1.05 10.28
N ALA A 101 -8.55 -0.17 9.89
CA ALA A 101 -9.92 -0.68 9.91
C ALA A 101 -10.41 -1.08 11.32
N GLY A 102 -9.57 -0.92 12.35
CA GLY A 102 -9.92 -1.24 13.74
C GLY A 102 -9.63 -2.68 14.17
N PHE A 103 -9.05 -3.51 13.30
CA PHE A 103 -8.70 -4.89 13.59
C PHE A 103 -7.22 -5.00 13.99
N LYS A 104 -6.92 -4.79 15.27
CA LYS A 104 -5.55 -4.87 15.78
C LYS A 104 -5.10 -6.32 15.92
N ARG A 105 -4.06 -6.68 15.18
CA ARG A 105 -3.40 -8.00 15.22
C ARG A 105 -1.90 -7.81 15.10
N ASP A 106 -1.14 -8.77 15.64
CA ASP A 106 0.32 -8.76 15.58
C ASP A 106 0.86 -9.48 14.34
N THR A 107 0.06 -10.36 13.72
CA THR A 107 0.47 -11.12 12.55
C THR A 107 -0.59 -11.10 11.45
N PHE A 108 -0.15 -11.14 10.21
CA PHE A 108 -0.99 -11.33 9.02
C PHE A 108 -0.67 -12.71 8.41
N GLY A 109 -1.61 -13.64 8.56
CA GLY A 109 -1.35 -15.05 8.23
C GLY A 109 -0.36 -15.70 9.20
N MET A 110 0.34 -16.71 8.71
CA MET A 110 1.45 -17.34 9.44
C MET A 110 2.77 -16.71 8.99
N PRO A 111 3.60 -16.23 9.93
CA PRO A 111 4.94 -15.78 9.59
C PRO A 111 5.74 -16.90 8.90
N ASP A 112 6.51 -16.54 7.90
CA ASP A 112 7.39 -17.48 7.21
C ASP A 112 8.58 -17.84 8.12
N PRO A 113 8.69 -19.09 8.58
CA PRO A 113 9.76 -19.50 9.50
C PRO A 113 11.15 -19.50 8.85
N THR A 114 11.23 -19.37 7.54
CA THR A 114 12.52 -19.27 6.82
C THR A 114 13.09 -17.85 6.83
N LEU A 115 12.25 -16.85 7.06
CA LEU A 115 12.62 -15.43 7.11
C LEU A 115 12.94 -14.98 8.56
N LYS A 116 13.90 -15.67 9.20
CA LYS A 116 14.21 -15.47 10.63
C LYS A 116 14.76 -14.08 10.95
N ASP A 117 15.37 -13.43 9.98
CA ASP A 117 16.02 -12.13 10.16
C ASP A 117 15.09 -10.96 9.82
N LEU A 118 13.85 -11.23 9.42
CA LEU A 118 12.87 -10.22 9.08
C LEU A 118 11.77 -10.13 10.14
N ASP A 119 11.50 -8.89 10.58
CA ASP A 119 10.36 -8.62 11.43
C ASP A 119 9.06 -8.65 10.60
N GLN A 120 8.30 -9.73 10.76
CA GLN A 120 7.04 -9.96 10.07
C GLN A 120 5.83 -9.58 10.93
N THR A 121 6.07 -9.00 12.12
CA THR A 121 5.04 -8.66 13.10
C THR A 121 4.76 -7.17 13.14
N GLY A 122 3.56 -6.82 13.58
CA GLY A 122 3.14 -5.44 13.76
C GLY A 122 2.95 -4.63 12.48
N PRO A 123 2.24 -3.52 12.56
CA PRO A 123 2.04 -2.60 11.45
C PRO A 123 3.28 -1.73 11.21
N LEU A 124 3.24 -0.93 10.15
CA LEU A 124 4.18 0.14 9.85
C LEU A 124 3.78 1.38 10.66
N GLU A 125 4.25 1.47 11.91
CA GLU A 125 3.83 2.50 12.87
C GLU A 125 4.05 3.94 12.36
N GLU A 126 5.08 4.16 11.56
CA GLU A 126 5.41 5.43 10.96
C GLU A 126 4.36 5.93 9.95
N LEU A 127 3.46 5.06 9.48
CA LEU A 127 2.39 5.44 8.56
C LEU A 127 1.17 6.03 9.28
N PHE A 128 1.00 5.81 10.57
CA PHE A 128 -0.10 6.41 11.32
C PHE A 128 0.14 7.89 11.63
N ALA A 129 -0.97 8.66 11.70
CA ALA A 129 -0.96 10.09 12.02
C ALA A 129 -0.84 10.35 13.52
#